data_3f3c8e3a517244873c2943c7ddf1ee7d
#
_entry.id   3f3c8e3a517244873c2943c7ddf1ee7d
#
_cell.length_a   1.000
_cell.length_b   1.000
_cell.length_c   1.000
_cell.angle_alpha   90.00
_cell.angle_beta   90.00
_cell.angle_gamma   90.00
#
_symmetry.space_group_name_H-M   'P 1'
#
loop_
_entity.id
_entity.type
_entity.pdbx_description
1 polymer ?
#
loop_
_entity_poly.entity_id
_entity_poly.type
_entity_poly.pdbx_seq_one_letter_code
_entity_poly.pdbx_strand_id
1 'polypeptide(L)' 'MDELQIIQKLDTIIADLQHDGLYEIANNLEIEKQKIARQFNQAEFNSQQIDLEEYLNE' A
#
# COMPACT_ATOMS: atom_id res chain seq x y z
N MET A 1 -13.40 -8.46 2.63
CA MET A 1 -12.03 -8.69 3.03
C MET A 1 -11.43 -7.40 3.53
N ASP A 2 -10.75 -7.46 4.63
CA ASP A 2 -10.18 -6.29 5.29
C ASP A 2 -8.96 -5.79 4.51
N GLU A 3 -8.73 -4.47 4.52
CA GLU A 3 -7.58 -3.88 3.87
C GLU A 3 -6.28 -4.46 4.38
N LEU A 4 -6.18 -4.61 5.69
CA LEU A 4 -5.00 -5.17 6.32
C LEU A 4 -4.77 -6.62 5.88
N GLN A 5 -5.85 -7.39 5.73
CA GLN A 5 -5.74 -8.77 5.28
C GLN A 5 -5.21 -8.85 3.85
N ILE A 6 -5.65 -7.96 2.98
CA ILE A 6 -5.17 -7.92 1.60
C ILE A 6 -3.67 -7.65 1.58
N ILE A 7 -3.22 -6.67 2.34
CA ILE A 7 -1.81 -6.30 2.39
C ILE A 7 -0.98 -7.42 3.00
N GLN A 8 -1.48 -8.07 4.04
CA GLN A 8 -0.79 -9.20 4.66
C GLN A 8 -0.66 -10.38 3.69
N LYS A 9 -1.69 -10.64 2.90
CA LYS A 9 -1.63 -11.70 1.89
C LYS A 9 -0.60 -11.38 0.83
N LEU A 10 -0.56 -10.15 0.37
CA LEU A 10 0.45 -9.72 -0.59
C LEU A 10 1.85 -9.84 -0.02
N ASP A 11 2.05 -9.45 1.22
CA ASP A 11 3.34 -9.61 1.88
C ASP A 11 3.79 -11.07 1.90
N THR A 12 2.88 -11.98 2.21
CA THR A 12 3.18 -13.40 2.25
C THR A 12 3.56 -13.91 0.86
N ILE A 13 2.83 -13.50 -0.17
CA ILE A 13 3.13 -13.90 -1.54
C ILE A 13 4.48 -13.34 -1.97
N ILE A 14 4.76 -12.09 -1.65
CA ILE A 14 6.04 -11.46 -1.98
C ILE A 14 7.18 -12.22 -1.32
N ALA A 15 7.03 -12.55 -0.04
CA ALA A 15 8.05 -13.31 0.68
C ALA A 15 8.28 -14.68 0.05
N ASP A 16 7.22 -15.37 -0.35
CA ASP A 16 7.33 -16.66 -1.00
C ASP A 16 8.07 -16.55 -2.34
N LEU A 17 7.75 -15.53 -3.11
CA LEU A 17 8.42 -15.29 -4.39
C LEU A 17 9.90 -15.00 -4.19
N GLN A 18 10.24 -14.22 -3.20
CA GLN A 18 11.64 -13.91 -2.89
C GLN A 18 12.39 -15.18 -2.48
N HIS A 19 11.74 -16.01 -1.70
CA HIS A 19 12.32 -17.28 -1.25
C HIS A 19 12.62 -18.20 -2.43
N ASP A 20 11.76 -18.17 -3.44
CA ASP A 20 11.94 -18.98 -4.65
C ASP A 20 12.90 -18.33 -5.66
N GLY A 21 13.38 -17.15 -5.38
CA GLY A 21 14.29 -16.45 -6.27
C GLY A 21 13.62 -15.65 -7.37
N LEU A 22 12.30 -15.49 -7.32
CA LEU A 22 11.54 -14.74 -8.31
C LEU A 22 11.50 -13.26 -7.90
N TYR A 23 12.66 -12.64 -7.88
CA TYR A 23 12.81 -11.29 -7.33
C TYR A 23 12.11 -10.23 -8.18
N GLU A 24 12.12 -10.40 -9.49
CA GLU A 24 11.49 -9.42 -10.38
C GLU A 24 9.99 -9.37 -10.17
N ILE A 25 9.37 -10.55 -10.10
CA ILE A 25 7.93 -10.64 -9.84
C ILE A 25 7.61 -10.11 -8.44
N ALA A 26 8.43 -10.49 -7.46
CA ALA A 26 8.25 -10.02 -6.09
C ALA A 26 8.34 -8.50 -6.02
N ASN A 27 9.28 -7.90 -6.75
CA ASN A 27 9.43 -6.45 -6.78
C ASN A 27 8.20 -5.78 -7.40
N ASN A 28 7.67 -6.35 -8.47
CA ASN A 28 6.46 -5.82 -9.10
C ASN A 28 5.27 -5.88 -8.16
N LEU A 29 5.13 -6.98 -7.44
CA LEU A 29 4.06 -7.11 -6.46
C LEU A 29 4.24 -6.15 -5.29
N GLU A 30 5.48 -5.90 -4.89
CA GLU A 30 5.77 -4.91 -3.86
C GLU A 30 5.28 -3.53 -4.27
N ILE A 31 5.53 -3.14 -5.52
CA ILE A 31 5.07 -1.87 -6.05
C ILE A 31 3.53 -1.81 -6.03
N GLU A 32 2.88 -2.89 -6.47
CA GLU A 32 1.43 -2.94 -6.46
C GLU A 32 0.87 -2.88 -5.05
N LYS A 33 1.51 -3.57 -4.12
CA LYS A 33 1.10 -3.52 -2.71
C LYS A 33 1.17 -2.08 -2.19
N GLN A 34 2.23 -1.37 -2.53
CA GLN A 34 2.37 0.02 -2.09
C GLN A 34 1.30 0.92 -2.70
N LYS A 35 0.94 0.68 -3.94
CA LYS A 35 -0.16 1.42 -4.57
C LYS A 35 -1.48 1.19 -3.85
N ILE A 36 -1.75 -0.05 -3.53
CA ILE A 36 -2.97 -0.42 -2.81
C ILE A 36 -2.97 0.24 -1.43
N ALA A 37 -1.87 0.15 -0.72
CA ALA A 37 -1.75 0.75 0.60
C ALA A 37 -1.95 2.26 0.55
N ARG A 38 -1.43 2.92 -0.48
CA ARG A 38 -1.63 4.35 -0.65
C ARG A 38 -3.08 4.70 -0.89
N GLN A 39 -3.79 3.91 -1.69
CA GLN A 39 -5.19 4.15 -1.95
C GLN A 39 -6.02 4.03 -0.69
N PHE A 40 -5.73 3.03 0.12
CA PHE A 40 -6.42 2.86 1.40
C PHE A 40 -6.10 4.02 2.35
N ASN A 41 -4.84 4.37 2.44
CA ASN A 41 -4.41 5.47 3.30
C ASN A 41 -4.94 6.80 2.82
N GLN A 42 -5.06 7.00 1.52
CA GLN A 42 -5.61 8.24 0.97
C GLN A 42 -7.08 8.41 1.30
N ALA A 43 -7.83 7.31 1.37
CA ALA A 43 -9.23 7.41 1.74
C ALA A 43 -9.39 7.91 3.17
N GLU A 44 -8.51 7.49 4.08
CA GLU A 44 -8.49 8.01 5.45
C GLU A 44 -7.82 9.37 5.52
N PHE A 45 -6.76 9.54 4.74
CA PHE A 45 -5.96 10.76 4.73
C PHE A 45 -6.73 11.95 4.16
N ASN A 46 -7.62 11.72 3.21
CA ASN A 46 -8.35 12.81 2.57
C ASN A 46 -9.22 13.57 3.55
N SER A 47 -9.78 12.91 4.54
CA SER A 47 -10.57 13.61 5.54
C SER A 47 -9.70 14.42 6.51
N GLN A 48 -8.43 14.04 6.67
CA GLN A 48 -7.50 14.80 7.52
C GLN A 48 -6.70 15.81 6.70
N GLN A 49 -6.40 15.48 5.46
CA GLN A 49 -5.63 16.37 4.59
C GLN A 49 -6.39 17.64 4.21
N ILE A 50 -7.68 17.57 4.16
CA ILE A 50 -8.48 18.75 3.89
C ILE A 50 -8.19 19.83 4.92
N ASP A 51 -8.07 19.43 6.17
CA ASP A 51 -7.74 20.37 7.25
C ASP A 51 -6.33 20.93 7.08
N LEU A 52 -5.39 20.10 6.67
CA LEU A 52 -4.02 20.53 6.46
C LEU A 52 -3.88 21.46 5.26
N GLU A 53 -4.64 21.21 4.20
CA GLU A 53 -4.61 22.07 3.03
C GLU A 53 -5.20 23.45 3.34
N GLU A 54 -6.23 23.49 4.15
CA GLU A 54 -6.77 24.77 4.61
C GLU A 54 -5.73 25.57 5.39
N TYR A 55 -4.93 24.87 6.17
CA TYR A 55 -3.84 25.49 6.89
C TYR A 55 -2.77 26.04 5.97
N LEU A 56 -2.43 25.27 4.96
CA LEU A 56 -1.36 25.64 4.05
C LEU A 56 -1.77 26.74 3.07
N ASN A 57 -3.04 26.85 2.78
CA ASN A 57 -3.55 27.85 1.83
C ASN A 57 -3.82 29.18 2.48
N GLU A 58 -3.62 29.29 3.75
CA GLU A 58 -3.68 30.55 4.46
C GLU A 58 -2.30 31.16 4.56
#